data_33e9aaf0fc57e3a66ce77ded347970fb
#
_entry.id   33e9aaf0fc57e3a66ce77ded347970fb
#
_cell.length_a   1.000
_cell.length_b   1.000
_cell.length_c   1.000
_cell.angle_alpha   90.00
_cell.angle_beta   90.00
_cell.angle_gamma   90.00
#
_symmetry.space_group_name_H-M   'P 1'
#
loop_
_entity.id
_entity.type
_entity.pdbx_description
1 polymer ?
#
loop_
_entity_poly.entity_id
_entity_poly.type
_entity_poly.pdbx_seq_one_letter_code
_entity_poly.pdbx_strand_id
1 'polypeptide(L)'
;MTPAPRADIRHHDHIVLLVDTFYGKVRNDDLLGAIFNGIIGDRWPEHLEKMHRFWGTVLINEGSYTGTPLRPHLDMPIGAAHFGRWLQLFHATVDELFEGPVAQLAHRNADRMADMFQERIERYRTRPQDFIQ
;
A
#
# COMPACT_ATOMS: atom_id res chain seq x y z
N MET A 1 22.00 24.81 -5.10
CA MET A 1 22.31 23.98 -3.94
C MET A 1 21.73 22.57 -4.13
N THR A 2 22.53 21.54 -3.95
CA THR A 2 22.09 20.16 -4.12
C THR A 2 21.53 19.65 -2.80
N PRO A 3 20.33 19.03 -2.80
CA PRO A 3 19.82 18.44 -1.56
C PRO A 3 20.75 17.34 -1.05
N ALA A 4 20.78 17.13 0.25
CA ALA A 4 21.53 16.01 0.81
C ALA A 4 20.96 14.70 0.27
N PRO A 5 21.80 13.68 0.01
CA PRO A 5 21.32 12.37 -0.41
C PRO A 5 20.41 11.76 0.64
N ARG A 6 19.36 11.11 0.18
CA ARG A 6 18.46 10.38 1.08
C ARG A 6 19.04 9.01 1.35
N ALA A 7 18.75 8.46 2.53
CA ALA A 7 19.15 7.11 2.88
C ALA A 7 18.24 6.09 2.22
N ASP A 8 18.71 4.84 2.13
CA ASP A 8 17.86 3.74 1.73
C ASP A 8 17.07 3.22 2.93
N ILE A 9 16.11 2.36 2.66
CA ILE A 9 15.29 1.73 3.68
C ILE A 9 16.10 0.56 4.25
N ARG A 10 16.43 0.63 5.54
CA ARG A 10 17.31 -0.37 6.17
C ARG A 10 16.81 -0.94 7.48
N HIS A 11 16.01 -0.15 8.20
CA HIS A 11 15.59 -0.48 9.55
C HIS A 11 14.10 -0.38 9.69
N HIS A 12 13.56 -1.01 10.73
CA HIS A 12 12.14 -0.94 11.04
C HIS A 12 11.64 0.51 11.14
N ASP A 13 12.45 1.39 11.72
CA ASP A 13 12.06 2.81 11.83
C ASP A 13 11.83 3.46 10.47
N HIS A 14 12.58 3.05 9.45
CA HIS A 14 12.37 3.54 8.09
C HIS A 14 11.04 3.04 7.53
N ILE A 15 10.67 1.80 7.84
CA ILE A 15 9.38 1.24 7.43
C ILE A 15 8.24 2.02 8.09
N VAL A 16 8.34 2.29 9.39
CA VAL A 16 7.33 3.06 10.10
C VAL A 16 7.18 4.45 9.49
N LEU A 17 8.29 5.12 9.20
CA LEU A 17 8.27 6.44 8.59
C LEU A 17 7.60 6.40 7.22
N LEU A 18 7.95 5.44 6.38
CA LEU A 18 7.35 5.28 5.05
C LEU A 18 5.83 5.08 5.14
N VAL A 19 5.42 4.12 5.95
CA VAL A 19 4.01 3.75 6.06
C VAL A 19 3.19 4.89 6.65
N ASP A 20 3.67 5.49 7.73
CA ASP A 20 2.91 6.55 8.40
C ASP A 20 2.80 7.80 7.54
N THR A 21 3.87 8.16 6.84
CA THR A 21 3.84 9.31 5.93
C THR A 21 2.89 9.05 4.77
N PHE A 22 2.97 7.86 4.19
CA PHE A 22 2.10 7.48 3.08
C PHE A 22 0.63 7.52 3.49
N TYR A 23 0.27 6.85 4.57
CA TYR A 23 -1.13 6.81 4.99
C TYR A 23 -1.64 8.15 5.52
N GLY A 24 -0.75 9.02 6.00
CA GLY A 24 -1.11 10.40 6.27
C GLY A 24 -1.64 11.09 5.02
N LYS A 25 -0.97 10.88 3.89
CA LYS A 25 -1.43 11.42 2.60
C LYS A 25 -2.73 10.77 2.14
N VAL A 26 -2.86 9.45 2.29
CA VAL A 26 -4.06 8.71 1.90
C VAL A 26 -5.28 9.22 2.67
N ARG A 27 -5.14 9.41 3.97
CA ARG A 27 -6.25 9.85 4.82
C ARG A 27 -6.74 11.25 4.46
N ASN A 28 -5.88 12.07 3.91
CA ASN A 28 -6.21 13.44 3.52
C ASN A 28 -6.49 13.59 2.03
N ASP A 29 -6.41 12.50 1.27
CA ASP A 29 -6.68 12.52 -0.16
C ASP A 29 -8.18 12.47 -0.42
N ASP A 30 -8.65 13.31 -1.34
CA ASP A 30 -10.09 13.41 -1.65
C ASP A 30 -10.67 12.08 -2.13
N LEU A 31 -9.94 11.37 -2.97
CA LEU A 31 -10.43 10.13 -3.55
C LEU A 31 -10.29 8.95 -2.60
N LEU A 32 -9.09 8.76 -2.04
CA LEU A 32 -8.79 7.60 -1.21
C LEU A 32 -9.28 7.75 0.22
N GLY A 33 -9.23 8.98 0.76
CA GLY A 33 -9.63 9.22 2.13
C GLY A 33 -11.05 8.79 2.43
N ALA A 34 -11.97 9.06 1.52
CA ALA A 34 -13.35 8.69 1.71
C ALA A 34 -13.52 7.18 1.88
N ILE A 35 -12.81 6.39 1.07
CA ILE A 35 -12.91 4.93 1.14
C ILE A 35 -12.17 4.38 2.36
N PHE A 36 -10.92 4.78 2.54
CA PHE A 36 -10.11 4.25 3.63
C PHE A 36 -10.67 4.63 5.00
N ASN A 37 -11.04 5.89 5.19
CA ASN A 37 -11.58 6.34 6.47
C ASN A 37 -12.93 5.68 6.77
N GLY A 38 -13.73 5.43 5.74
CA GLY A 38 -15.01 4.77 5.91
C GLY A 38 -14.88 3.31 6.33
N ILE A 39 -13.88 2.61 5.78
CA ILE A 39 -13.67 1.19 6.08
C ILE A 39 -12.91 1.00 7.40
N ILE A 40 -11.86 1.78 7.61
CA ILE A 40 -10.99 1.61 8.77
C ILE A 40 -11.59 2.28 10.02
N GLY A 41 -12.20 3.46 9.84
CA GLY A 41 -12.83 4.17 10.94
C GLY A 41 -11.83 4.51 12.04
N ASP A 42 -12.11 4.03 13.26
CA ASP A 42 -11.27 4.29 14.43
C ASP A 42 -10.18 3.22 14.61
N ARG A 43 -10.02 2.29 13.67
CA ARG A 43 -9.02 1.22 13.77
C ARG A 43 -7.70 1.57 13.07
N TRP A 44 -7.44 2.86 12.80
CA TRP A 44 -6.21 3.29 12.15
C TRP A 44 -4.93 2.82 12.87
N PRO A 45 -4.84 2.88 14.21
CA PRO A 45 -3.61 2.40 14.86
C PRO A 45 -3.30 0.94 14.56
N GLU A 46 -4.31 0.06 14.60
CA GLU A 46 -4.12 -1.35 14.31
C GLU A 46 -3.78 -1.59 12.84
N HIS A 47 -4.41 -0.82 11.95
CA HIS A 47 -4.14 -0.93 10.51
C HIS A 47 -2.72 -0.51 10.19
N LEU A 48 -2.25 0.59 10.75
CA LEU A 48 -0.88 1.06 10.52
C LEU A 48 0.13 0.04 11.02
N GLU A 49 -0.09 -0.54 12.19
CA GLU A 49 0.81 -1.58 12.71
C GLU A 49 0.87 -2.78 11.77
N LYS A 50 -0.27 -3.18 11.25
CA LYS A 50 -0.33 -4.29 10.28
C LYS A 50 0.47 -3.96 9.02
N MET A 51 0.36 -2.72 8.54
CA MET A 51 1.10 -2.28 7.36
C MET A 51 2.59 -2.15 7.64
N HIS A 52 2.98 -1.76 8.85
CA HIS A 52 4.39 -1.80 9.24
C HIS A 52 4.94 -3.22 9.10
N ARG A 53 4.21 -4.21 9.60
CA ARG A 53 4.65 -5.61 9.49
C ARG A 53 4.67 -6.08 8.04
N PHE A 54 3.68 -5.71 7.26
CA PHE A 54 3.62 -6.10 5.85
C PHE A 54 4.82 -5.57 5.07
N TRP A 55 5.03 -4.27 5.10
CA TRP A 55 6.12 -3.67 4.34
C TRP A 55 7.48 -4.05 4.89
N GLY A 56 7.61 -4.22 6.21
CA GLY A 56 8.84 -4.71 6.82
C GLY A 56 9.19 -6.11 6.34
N THR A 57 8.19 -6.97 6.20
CA THR A 57 8.40 -8.32 5.68
C THR A 57 8.80 -8.29 4.20
N VAL A 58 8.10 -7.49 3.39
CA VAL A 58 8.34 -7.43 1.96
C VAL A 58 9.68 -6.79 1.61
N LEU A 59 10.08 -5.74 2.33
CA LEU A 59 11.24 -4.95 1.95
C LEU A 59 12.52 -5.32 2.69
N ILE A 60 12.44 -5.68 3.95
CA ILE A 60 13.63 -5.95 4.76
C ILE A 60 13.57 -7.29 5.53
N ASN A 61 12.74 -8.20 5.07
CA ASN A 61 12.69 -9.58 5.55
C ASN A 61 12.40 -9.72 7.05
N GLU A 62 11.58 -8.87 7.61
CA GLU A 62 11.27 -8.96 9.05
C GLU A 62 10.48 -10.20 9.42
N GLY A 63 9.72 -10.74 8.47
CA GLY A 63 9.01 -12.00 8.68
C GLY A 63 7.87 -11.93 9.67
N SER A 64 7.36 -10.74 9.96
CA SER A 64 6.35 -10.55 11.00
C SER A 64 4.91 -10.47 10.46
N TYR A 65 4.74 -10.51 9.14
CA TYR A 65 3.42 -10.46 8.53
C TYR A 65 3.00 -11.81 8.01
N THR A 66 1.77 -12.21 8.34
CA THR A 66 1.12 -13.39 7.78
C THR A 66 -0.27 -12.99 7.30
N GLY A 67 -0.74 -13.64 6.24
CA GLY A 67 -2.06 -13.37 5.70
C GLY A 67 -2.02 -12.99 4.23
N THR A 68 -3.17 -12.64 3.69
CA THR A 68 -3.29 -12.24 2.29
C THR A 68 -3.90 -10.84 2.20
N PRO A 69 -3.13 -9.84 1.76
CA PRO A 69 -3.68 -8.49 1.65
C PRO A 69 -4.74 -8.36 0.56
N LEU A 70 -4.76 -9.24 -0.42
CA LEU A 70 -5.74 -9.20 -1.50
C LEU A 70 -7.18 -9.43 -1.01
N ARG A 71 -7.36 -10.39 -0.10
CA ARG A 71 -8.69 -10.86 0.27
C ARG A 71 -9.63 -9.74 0.75
N PRO A 72 -9.21 -8.86 1.66
CA PRO A 72 -10.09 -7.77 2.09
C PRO A 72 -10.45 -6.79 0.97
N HIS A 73 -9.68 -6.75 -0.11
CA HIS A 73 -9.90 -5.81 -1.20
C HIS A 73 -10.92 -6.29 -2.23
N LEU A 74 -11.23 -7.60 -2.24
CA LEU A 74 -12.06 -8.16 -3.31
C LEU A 74 -13.46 -7.54 -3.38
N ASP A 75 -14.03 -7.15 -2.25
CA ASP A 75 -15.38 -6.60 -2.18
C ASP A 75 -15.41 -5.07 -2.15
N MET A 76 -14.25 -4.40 -2.20
CA MET A 76 -14.20 -2.95 -2.14
C MET A 76 -14.63 -2.32 -3.46
N PRO A 77 -15.33 -1.18 -3.41
CA PRO A 77 -15.74 -0.47 -4.64
C PRO A 77 -14.59 0.37 -5.19
N ILE A 78 -13.48 -0.27 -5.55
CA ILE A 78 -12.27 0.41 -6.02
C ILE A 78 -11.96 -0.05 -7.44
N GLY A 79 -11.34 0.83 -8.20
CA GLY A 79 -10.98 0.56 -9.59
C GLY A 79 -9.70 1.28 -9.97
N ALA A 80 -9.47 1.39 -11.27
CA ALA A 80 -8.22 1.93 -11.82
C ALA A 80 -7.86 3.30 -11.27
N ALA A 81 -8.85 4.18 -11.10
CA ALA A 81 -8.59 5.52 -10.57
C ALA A 81 -8.04 5.49 -9.15
N HIS A 82 -8.56 4.58 -8.33
CA HIS A 82 -8.11 4.42 -6.94
C HIS A 82 -6.69 3.88 -6.87
N PHE A 83 -6.40 2.86 -7.66
CA PHE A 83 -5.05 2.29 -7.70
C PHE A 83 -4.04 3.27 -8.27
N GLY A 84 -4.42 4.03 -9.29
CA GLY A 84 -3.56 5.07 -9.85
C GLY A 84 -3.20 6.13 -8.82
N ARG A 85 -4.17 6.59 -8.05
CA ARG A 85 -3.92 7.58 -6.99
C ARG A 85 -3.07 6.99 -5.88
N TRP A 86 -3.34 5.74 -5.50
CA TRP A 86 -2.55 5.04 -4.48
C TRP A 86 -1.08 4.95 -4.90
N LEU A 87 -0.82 4.54 -6.14
CA LEU A 87 0.54 4.46 -6.66
C LEU A 87 1.21 5.82 -6.71
N GLN A 88 0.50 6.85 -7.17
CA GLN A 88 1.03 8.21 -7.23
C GLN A 88 1.51 8.66 -5.84
N LEU A 89 0.69 8.47 -4.83
CA LEU A 89 1.02 8.87 -3.47
C LEU A 89 2.14 8.02 -2.88
N PHE A 90 2.11 6.72 -3.16
CA PHE A 90 3.15 5.83 -2.65
C PHE A 90 4.51 6.13 -3.25
N HIS A 91 4.57 6.25 -4.58
CA HIS A 91 5.83 6.57 -5.25
C HIS A 91 6.37 7.94 -4.81
N ALA A 92 5.51 8.92 -4.68
CA ALA A 92 5.92 10.24 -4.20
C ALA A 92 6.50 10.16 -2.79
N THR A 93 5.90 9.34 -1.93
CA THR A 93 6.36 9.20 -0.55
C THR A 93 7.73 8.53 -0.49
N VAL A 94 7.92 7.44 -1.26
CA VAL A 94 9.22 6.77 -1.31
C VAL A 94 10.29 7.75 -1.80
N ASP A 95 10.02 8.46 -2.89
CA ASP A 95 10.99 9.39 -3.45
C ASP A 95 11.31 10.57 -2.54
N GLU A 96 10.33 11.00 -1.77
CA GLU A 96 10.51 12.07 -0.80
C GLU A 96 11.46 11.67 0.33
N LEU A 97 11.37 10.44 0.78
CA LEU A 97 12.02 9.98 2.00
C LEU A 97 13.28 9.15 1.76
N PHE A 98 13.35 8.40 0.66
CA PHE A 98 14.39 7.39 0.49
C PHE A 98 14.92 7.34 -0.92
N GLU A 99 16.14 6.79 -1.06
CA GLU A 99 16.73 6.42 -2.35
C GLU A 99 17.66 5.23 -2.14
N GLY A 100 17.74 4.36 -3.15
CA GLY A 100 18.61 3.18 -3.09
C GLY A 100 17.91 1.92 -3.57
N PRO A 101 18.60 0.77 -3.51
CA PRO A 101 18.03 -0.50 -4.00
C PRO A 101 16.73 -0.92 -3.33
N VAL A 102 16.59 -0.71 -2.03
CA VAL A 102 15.35 -1.10 -1.33
C VAL A 102 14.23 -0.12 -1.65
N ALA A 103 14.55 1.17 -1.79
CA ALA A 103 13.56 2.14 -2.27
C ALA A 103 13.04 1.74 -3.66
N GLN A 104 13.92 1.30 -4.56
CA GLN A 104 13.51 0.81 -5.88
C GLN A 104 12.67 -0.46 -5.76
N LEU A 105 13.00 -1.35 -4.84
CA LEU A 105 12.21 -2.53 -4.58
C LEU A 105 10.79 -2.16 -4.12
N ALA A 106 10.67 -1.13 -3.28
CA ALA A 106 9.38 -0.64 -2.83
C ALA A 106 8.53 -0.18 -4.02
N HIS A 107 9.12 0.58 -4.95
CA HIS A 107 8.43 1.00 -6.17
C HIS A 107 7.93 -0.20 -6.98
N ARG A 108 8.79 -1.18 -7.22
CA ARG A 108 8.43 -2.36 -8.01
C ARG A 108 7.34 -3.20 -7.36
N ASN A 109 7.43 -3.37 -6.05
CA ASN A 109 6.42 -4.15 -5.34
C ASN A 109 5.07 -3.46 -5.33
N ALA A 110 5.06 -2.14 -5.18
CA ALA A 110 3.81 -1.37 -5.22
C ALA A 110 3.14 -1.51 -6.60
N ASP A 111 3.92 -1.35 -7.67
CA ASP A 111 3.39 -1.49 -9.04
C ASP A 111 2.82 -2.89 -9.28
N ARG A 112 3.57 -3.91 -8.86
CA ARG A 112 3.15 -5.31 -9.06
C ARG A 112 1.88 -5.61 -8.28
N MET A 113 1.81 -5.15 -7.04
CA MET A 113 0.64 -5.37 -6.21
C MET A 113 -0.59 -4.68 -6.78
N ALA A 114 -0.44 -3.44 -7.24
CA ALA A 114 -1.56 -2.71 -7.83
C ALA A 114 -2.09 -3.41 -9.07
N ASP A 115 -1.19 -3.88 -9.94
CA ASP A 115 -1.59 -4.62 -11.14
C ASP A 115 -2.30 -5.91 -10.79
N MET A 116 -1.75 -6.67 -9.85
CA MET A 116 -2.32 -7.95 -9.43
C MET A 116 -3.69 -7.75 -8.78
N PHE A 117 -3.81 -6.76 -7.90
CA PHE A 117 -5.06 -6.51 -7.21
C PHE A 117 -6.15 -6.08 -8.19
N GLN A 118 -5.83 -5.19 -9.13
CA GLN A 118 -6.80 -4.77 -10.13
C GLN A 118 -7.29 -5.94 -10.96
N GLU A 119 -6.38 -6.79 -11.43
CA GLU A 119 -6.74 -7.96 -12.21
C GLU A 119 -7.63 -8.93 -11.42
N ARG A 120 -7.26 -9.21 -10.17
CA ARG A 120 -8.00 -10.15 -9.35
C ARG A 120 -9.37 -9.63 -8.94
N ILE A 121 -9.46 -8.34 -8.64
CA ILE A 121 -10.73 -7.70 -8.31
C ILE A 121 -11.67 -7.74 -9.51
N GLU A 122 -11.15 -7.40 -10.69
CA GLU A 122 -11.94 -7.45 -11.92
C GLU A 122 -12.45 -8.85 -12.20
N ARG A 123 -11.58 -9.84 -12.08
CA ARG A 123 -11.96 -11.23 -12.29
C ARG A 123 -13.02 -11.69 -11.29
N TYR A 124 -12.89 -11.26 -10.05
CA TYR A 124 -13.84 -11.59 -9.00
C TYR A 124 -15.22 -11.02 -9.31
N ARG A 125 -15.28 -9.78 -9.79
CA ARG A 125 -16.54 -9.10 -10.12
C ARG A 125 -17.25 -9.69 -11.32
N THR A 126 -16.49 -10.24 -12.26
CA THR A 126 -17.06 -10.75 -13.52
C THR A 126 -17.33 -12.25 -13.48
N ARG A 127 -17.03 -12.93 -12.39
CA ARG A 127 -17.28 -14.37 -12.31
C ARG A 127 -18.78 -14.66 -12.34
N PRO A 128 -19.17 -15.80 -12.95
CA PRO A 128 -20.57 -16.16 -12.97
C PRO A 128 -21.14 -16.38 -11.56
N GLN A 129 -22.37 -15.95 -11.33
CA GLN A 129 -23.03 -16.10 -10.04
C GLN A 129 -23.69 -17.45 -9.86
N ASP A 130 -24.19 -17.99 -10.95
CA ASP A 130 -25.02 -19.20 -10.93
C ASP A 130 -24.26 -20.43 -10.50
N PHE A 131 -22.98 -20.48 -10.70
CA PHE A 131 -22.21 -21.65 -10.32
C PHE A 131 -22.06 -21.80 -8.80
N ILE A 132 -22.55 -20.86 -8.06
CA ILE A 132 -22.45 -20.89 -6.61
C ILE A 132 -23.48 -21.83 -6.00
N GLN A 133 -24.42 -22.25 -6.77
CA GLN A 133 -25.51 -23.10 -6.32
C GLN A 133 -25.05 -24.36 -5.63
#